data_9de1624442d72420b8db1692adfb4e0f
#
_entry.id   9de1624442d72420b8db1692adfb4e0f
#
_cell.length_a   1.000
_cell.length_b   1.000
_cell.length_c   1.000
_cell.angle_alpha   90.00
_cell.angle_beta   90.00
_cell.angle_gamma   90.00
#
_symmetry.space_group_name_H-M   'P 1'
#
loop_
_entity.id
_entity.type
_entity.pdbx_description
1 polymer ?
#
loop_
_entity_poly.entity_id
_entity_poly.type
_entity_poly.pdbx_seq_one_letter_code
_entity_poly.pdbx_strand_id
1 'polypeptide(L)'
;MNDPQLLRDRANAIRRRNLRMLNHAKLGHTGGDLSAADILTTLYFAILNINPKQPLAPDRDRFILSKGHCSGALYTTLAEAGFFSPDELDTFGQPLSRLNGHPNCTKVPGVETNTGPLGHGLPVAVGTALAAKLDGASRRTFVLTGDGELQEGSNWEAAMAAAHYKLDNLTLIIDRNGLQQGDATERTMHLEPLADKWRAFGWSVCEIDGHDHAALLNTLQSVPFEPGKPSCVIAHTHKGQGVSFIRDRVEWHHHYRVLTDEELAAALQELGEVAYEPAL
;
A
#
# COMPACT_ATOMS: atom_id res chain seq x y z
N MET A 1 -14.08 3.16 -13.16
CA MET A 1 -12.89 4.00 -13.44
C MET A 1 -11.73 3.10 -13.91
N ASN A 2 -11.78 2.63 -15.17
CA ASN A 2 -10.81 1.63 -15.68
C ASN A 2 -9.86 2.26 -16.72
N ASP A 3 -9.61 3.57 -16.61
CA ASP A 3 -8.67 4.27 -17.47
C ASP A 3 -7.30 4.38 -16.76
N PRO A 4 -6.25 3.72 -17.28
CA PRO A 4 -4.91 3.78 -16.68
C PRO A 4 -4.33 5.21 -16.60
N GLN A 5 -4.68 6.11 -17.57
CA GLN A 5 -4.20 7.47 -17.53
C GLN A 5 -4.84 8.26 -16.38
N LEU A 6 -6.14 8.10 -16.17
CA LEU A 6 -6.84 8.74 -15.05
C LEU A 6 -6.31 8.23 -13.68
N LEU A 7 -5.98 6.94 -13.58
CA LEU A 7 -5.35 6.39 -12.37
C LEU A 7 -3.96 6.99 -12.13
N ARG A 8 -3.16 7.17 -13.17
CA ARG A 8 -1.83 7.80 -13.09
C ARG A 8 -1.94 9.25 -12.60
N ASP A 9 -2.86 10.03 -13.18
CA ASP A 9 -3.07 11.42 -12.79
C ASP A 9 -3.48 11.52 -11.34
N ARG A 10 -4.35 10.62 -10.89
CA ARG A 10 -4.77 10.52 -9.49
C ARG A 10 -3.63 10.10 -8.56
N ALA A 11 -2.81 9.14 -8.95
CA ALA A 11 -1.63 8.75 -8.18
C ALA A 11 -0.66 9.93 -7.99
N ASN A 12 -0.47 10.74 -9.03
CA ASN A 12 0.33 11.96 -8.94
C ASN A 12 -0.32 13.01 -8.03
N ALA A 13 -1.65 13.17 -8.06
CA ALA A 13 -2.36 14.05 -7.12
C ALA A 13 -2.15 13.59 -5.66
N ILE A 14 -2.26 12.27 -5.40
CA ILE A 14 -2.00 11.68 -4.09
C ILE A 14 -0.55 11.93 -3.66
N ARG A 15 0.45 11.72 -4.53
CA ARG A 15 1.86 12.02 -4.23
C ARG A 15 2.07 13.49 -3.87
N ARG A 16 1.53 14.41 -4.65
CA ARG A 16 1.63 15.86 -4.39
C ARG A 16 1.06 16.24 -3.04
N ARG A 17 -0.13 15.73 -2.71
CA ARG A 17 -0.80 15.98 -1.43
C ARG A 17 -0.02 15.36 -0.28
N ASN A 18 0.45 14.12 -0.45
CA ASN A 18 1.29 13.44 0.54
C ASN A 18 2.56 14.23 0.85
N LEU A 19 3.29 14.69 -0.16
CA LEU A 19 4.51 15.48 0.03
C LEU A 19 4.25 16.79 0.79
N ARG A 20 3.14 17.49 0.50
CA ARG A 20 2.75 18.69 1.26
C ARG A 20 2.44 18.36 2.72
N MET A 21 1.66 17.32 2.96
CA MET A 21 1.32 16.85 4.31
C MET A 21 2.58 16.48 5.11
N LEU A 22 3.49 15.67 4.54
CA LEU A 22 4.72 15.26 5.21
C LEU A 22 5.65 16.45 5.47
N ASN A 23 5.76 17.37 4.51
CA ASN A 23 6.57 18.58 4.72
C ASN A 23 5.98 19.48 5.80
N HIS A 24 4.65 19.65 5.85
CA HIS A 24 3.99 20.42 6.92
C HIS A 24 4.22 19.78 8.30
N ALA A 25 4.05 18.47 8.40
CA ALA A 25 4.22 17.73 9.66
C ALA A 25 5.69 17.55 10.08
N LYS A 26 6.64 17.76 9.17
CA LYS A 26 8.09 17.46 9.36
C LYS A 26 8.31 16.00 9.82
N LEU A 27 7.49 15.09 9.33
CA LEU A 27 7.45 13.68 9.72
C LEU A 27 6.94 12.82 8.54
N GLY A 28 7.47 11.61 8.37
CA GLY A 28 6.93 10.61 7.46
C GLY A 28 7.99 9.80 6.70
N HIS A 29 7.56 8.77 6.00
CA HIS A 29 8.44 7.85 5.26
C HIS A 29 8.30 8.09 3.75
N THR A 30 8.78 9.24 3.31
CA THR A 30 8.55 9.79 1.96
C THR A 30 8.81 8.76 0.84
N GLY A 31 9.95 8.07 0.87
CA GLY A 31 10.30 7.13 -0.19
C GLY A 31 9.31 5.97 -0.32
N GLY A 32 8.89 5.39 0.80
CA GLY A 32 7.94 4.27 0.85
C GLY A 32 6.50 4.67 0.52
N ASP A 33 6.11 5.90 0.88
CA ASP A 33 4.82 6.47 0.50
C ASP A 33 4.72 6.63 -1.02
N LEU A 34 5.77 7.16 -1.66
CA LEU A 34 5.80 7.40 -3.09
C LEU A 34 5.81 6.10 -3.91
N SER A 35 6.47 5.02 -3.41
CA SER A 35 6.46 3.71 -4.10
C SER A 35 5.07 3.06 -4.07
N ALA A 36 4.33 3.22 -2.97
CA ALA A 36 3.02 2.59 -2.78
C ALA A 36 1.86 3.31 -3.51
N ALA A 37 2.05 4.56 -3.94
CA ALA A 37 0.95 5.42 -4.40
C ALA A 37 0.18 4.84 -5.60
N ASP A 38 0.84 4.24 -6.60
CA ASP A 38 0.18 3.66 -7.77
C ASP A 38 -0.65 2.42 -7.41
N ILE A 39 -0.12 1.58 -6.53
CA ILE A 39 -0.80 0.38 -6.02
C ILE A 39 -2.05 0.78 -5.25
N LEU A 40 -1.91 1.71 -4.29
CA LEU A 40 -3.03 2.21 -3.49
C LEU A 40 -4.10 2.88 -4.37
N THR A 41 -3.68 3.72 -5.31
CA THR A 41 -4.61 4.37 -6.24
C THR A 41 -5.39 3.34 -7.04
N THR A 42 -4.73 2.35 -7.62
CA THR A 42 -5.42 1.32 -8.41
C THR A 42 -6.39 0.53 -7.54
N LEU A 43 -6.00 0.14 -6.31
CA LEU A 43 -6.87 -0.58 -5.39
C LEU A 43 -8.13 0.23 -5.04
N TYR A 44 -7.96 1.45 -4.54
CA TYR A 44 -9.09 2.21 -4.00
C TYR A 44 -10.03 2.78 -5.05
N PHE A 45 -9.54 3.04 -6.27
CA PHE A 45 -10.35 3.69 -7.30
C PHE A 45 -10.82 2.78 -8.43
N ALA A 46 -10.31 1.53 -8.50
CA ALA A 46 -10.69 0.61 -9.58
C ALA A 46 -10.98 -0.83 -9.16
N ILE A 47 -10.49 -1.29 -8.01
CA ILE A 47 -10.50 -2.73 -7.64
C ILE A 47 -11.39 -3.03 -6.45
N LEU A 48 -11.25 -2.28 -5.34
CA LEU A 48 -11.93 -2.57 -4.09
C LEU A 48 -13.43 -2.29 -4.18
N ASN A 49 -14.23 -3.23 -3.71
CA ASN A 49 -15.65 -3.00 -3.43
C ASN A 49 -15.77 -2.29 -2.07
N ILE A 50 -15.76 -0.99 -2.08
CA ILE A 50 -15.84 -0.13 -0.89
C ILE A 50 -16.81 1.03 -1.10
N ASN A 51 -17.42 1.49 0.00
CA ASN A 51 -18.20 2.71 0.03
C ASN A 51 -17.73 3.59 1.21
N PRO A 52 -17.08 4.74 0.94
CA PRO A 52 -16.58 5.62 2.00
C PRO A 52 -17.66 6.10 2.97
N LYS A 53 -18.92 6.22 2.50
CA LYS A 53 -20.07 6.60 3.33
C LYS A 53 -20.56 5.47 4.25
N GLN A 54 -20.10 4.23 4.01
CA GLN A 54 -20.43 3.04 4.79
C GLN A 54 -19.13 2.25 5.11
N PRO A 55 -18.18 2.85 5.84
CA PRO A 55 -16.85 2.27 6.04
C PRO A 55 -16.87 0.96 6.85
N LEU A 56 -17.98 0.65 7.49
CA LEU A 56 -18.16 -0.58 8.28
C LEU A 56 -19.07 -1.61 7.60
N ALA A 57 -19.47 -1.43 6.34
CA ALA A 57 -20.29 -2.39 5.61
C ALA A 57 -19.69 -3.79 5.69
N PRO A 58 -20.46 -4.84 6.02
CA PRO A 58 -19.93 -6.18 6.28
C PRO A 58 -19.42 -6.88 5.01
N ASP A 59 -19.98 -6.55 3.87
CA ASP A 59 -19.73 -7.15 2.55
C ASP A 59 -18.64 -6.46 1.73
N ARG A 60 -18.10 -5.34 2.22
CA ARG A 60 -17.01 -4.63 1.54
C ARG A 60 -15.70 -5.41 1.57
N ASP A 61 -14.87 -5.21 0.56
CA ASP A 61 -13.50 -5.71 0.56
C ASP A 61 -12.68 -5.11 1.71
N ARG A 62 -11.62 -5.79 2.12
CA ARG A 62 -10.69 -5.39 3.17
C ARG A 62 -9.32 -5.12 2.59
N PHE A 63 -8.72 -4.00 2.96
CA PHE A 63 -7.35 -3.68 2.59
C PHE A 63 -6.49 -3.41 3.82
N ILE A 64 -5.37 -4.11 3.94
CA ILE A 64 -4.41 -3.99 5.04
C ILE A 64 -3.10 -3.44 4.50
N LEU A 65 -2.68 -2.28 4.99
CA LEU A 65 -1.34 -1.75 4.75
C LEU A 65 -0.38 -2.33 5.80
N SER A 66 0.28 -3.46 5.50
CA SER A 66 1.19 -4.12 6.44
C SER A 66 2.44 -3.28 6.70
N LYS A 67 3.02 -2.67 5.65
CA LYS A 67 4.07 -1.65 5.74
C LYS A 67 3.51 -0.33 6.29
N GLY A 68 2.99 -0.36 7.52
CA GLY A 68 2.20 0.71 8.11
C GLY A 68 2.94 2.04 8.32
N HIS A 69 4.27 2.04 8.22
CA HIS A 69 5.07 3.26 8.19
C HIS A 69 4.79 4.14 6.96
N CYS A 70 4.20 3.58 5.89
CA CYS A 70 3.69 4.33 4.74
C CYS A 70 2.26 4.85 4.96
N SER A 71 1.98 5.30 6.17
CA SER A 71 0.67 5.83 6.58
C SER A 71 0.26 7.07 5.79
N GLY A 72 1.24 7.89 5.39
CA GLY A 72 0.99 9.10 4.60
C GLY A 72 0.31 8.79 3.28
N ALA A 73 0.81 7.82 2.53
CA ALA A 73 0.18 7.38 1.28
C ALA A 73 -1.23 6.83 1.51
N LEU A 74 -1.46 6.05 2.57
CA LEU A 74 -2.78 5.53 2.90
C LEU A 74 -3.75 6.65 3.26
N TYR A 75 -3.37 7.58 4.13
CA TYR A 75 -4.26 8.66 4.56
C TYR A 75 -4.64 9.59 3.41
N THR A 76 -3.68 9.94 2.57
CA THR A 76 -3.98 10.75 1.37
C THR A 76 -4.89 10.02 0.41
N THR A 77 -4.72 8.70 0.24
CA THR A 77 -5.61 7.87 -0.57
C THR A 77 -7.01 7.78 0.03
N LEU A 78 -7.14 7.58 1.35
CA LEU A 78 -8.43 7.52 2.04
C LEU A 78 -9.19 8.85 1.99
N ALA A 79 -8.49 9.98 2.19
CA ALA A 79 -9.07 11.30 2.05
C ALA A 79 -9.57 11.54 0.63
N GLU A 80 -8.76 11.20 -0.37
CA GLU A 80 -9.11 11.32 -1.79
C GLU A 80 -10.27 10.40 -2.20
N ALA A 81 -10.39 9.25 -1.56
CA ALA A 81 -11.52 8.32 -1.72
C ALA A 81 -12.78 8.76 -0.94
N GLY A 82 -12.71 9.80 -0.10
CA GLY A 82 -13.85 10.38 0.61
C GLY A 82 -14.18 9.73 1.96
N PHE A 83 -13.24 9.03 2.59
CA PHE A 83 -13.45 8.48 3.94
C PHE A 83 -13.42 9.54 5.02
N PHE A 84 -12.74 10.66 4.81
CA PHE A 84 -12.71 11.85 5.67
C PHE A 84 -12.29 13.08 4.87
N SER A 85 -12.45 14.28 5.45
CA SER A 85 -12.09 15.52 4.77
C SER A 85 -10.60 15.60 4.47
N PRO A 86 -10.18 15.98 3.26
CA PRO A 86 -8.80 16.27 2.94
C PRO A 86 -8.12 17.30 3.87
N ASP A 87 -8.87 18.22 4.45
CA ASP A 87 -8.33 19.22 5.39
C ASP A 87 -7.75 18.58 6.66
N GLU A 88 -8.22 17.38 7.04
CA GLU A 88 -7.68 16.66 8.18
C GLU A 88 -6.22 16.23 7.98
N LEU A 89 -5.75 16.13 6.74
CA LEU A 89 -4.36 15.77 6.44
C LEU A 89 -3.36 16.77 7.06
N ASP A 90 -3.75 18.03 7.20
CA ASP A 90 -2.93 19.06 7.84
C ASP A 90 -2.68 18.78 9.33
N THR A 91 -3.44 17.87 9.93
CA THR A 91 -3.26 17.43 11.32
C THR A 91 -2.32 16.23 11.48
N PHE A 92 -1.78 15.68 10.39
CA PHE A 92 -0.92 14.49 10.44
C PHE A 92 0.24 14.68 11.44
N GLY A 93 0.39 13.71 12.35
CA GLY A 93 1.45 13.73 13.36
C GLY A 93 1.28 14.78 14.47
N GLN A 94 0.23 15.60 14.45
CA GLN A 94 -0.02 16.60 15.47
C GLN A 94 -0.59 15.98 16.76
N PRO A 95 -0.38 16.61 17.93
CA PRO A 95 -1.03 16.17 19.17
C PRO A 95 -2.55 16.05 19.00
N LEU A 96 -3.12 14.98 19.52
CA LEU A 96 -4.56 14.64 19.46
C LEU A 96 -5.11 14.31 18.06
N SER A 97 -4.32 14.40 17.00
CA SER A 97 -4.74 13.96 15.68
C SER A 97 -5.02 12.45 15.68
N ARG A 98 -6.00 12.03 14.89
CA ARG A 98 -6.22 10.62 14.61
C ARG A 98 -5.26 10.07 13.52
N LEU A 99 -4.61 10.95 12.75
CA LEU A 99 -3.66 10.62 11.69
C LEU A 99 -2.25 10.50 12.26
N ASN A 100 -1.94 9.34 12.80
CA ASN A 100 -0.63 9.04 13.40
C ASN A 100 0.36 8.50 12.38
N GLY A 101 1.65 8.45 12.73
CA GLY A 101 2.71 7.85 11.90
C GLY A 101 2.49 6.38 11.54
N HIS A 102 1.59 5.67 12.25
CA HIS A 102 1.07 4.35 11.88
C HIS A 102 -0.47 4.34 11.99
N PRO A 103 -1.17 3.70 11.04
CA PRO A 103 -2.63 3.65 11.02
C PRO A 103 -3.23 2.97 12.25
N ASN A 104 -4.38 3.50 12.70
CA ASN A 104 -5.14 2.96 13.80
C ASN A 104 -6.61 2.77 13.39
N CYS A 105 -7.09 1.53 13.39
CA CYS A 105 -8.43 1.15 12.92
C CYS A 105 -9.56 1.65 13.82
N THR A 106 -9.28 1.98 15.09
CA THR A 106 -10.30 2.54 15.98
C THR A 106 -10.49 4.05 15.83
N LYS A 107 -9.56 4.70 15.09
CA LYS A 107 -9.55 6.15 14.93
C LYS A 107 -9.87 6.61 13.51
N VAL A 108 -9.39 5.89 12.50
CA VAL A 108 -9.45 6.32 11.10
C VAL A 108 -10.39 5.41 10.30
N PRO A 109 -11.50 5.93 9.75
CA PRO A 109 -12.38 5.14 8.89
C PRO A 109 -11.63 4.64 7.65
N GLY A 110 -11.88 3.37 7.28
CA GLY A 110 -11.20 2.73 6.15
C GLY A 110 -9.86 2.05 6.49
N VAL A 111 -9.38 2.20 7.73
CA VAL A 111 -8.23 1.44 8.24
C VAL A 111 -8.71 0.14 8.88
N GLU A 112 -8.17 -1.00 8.46
CA GLU A 112 -8.63 -2.34 8.90
C GLU A 112 -7.95 -2.84 10.17
N THR A 113 -6.69 -2.47 10.39
CA THR A 113 -5.90 -2.95 11.54
C THR A 113 -4.90 -1.91 11.99
N ASN A 114 -4.49 -2.00 13.26
CA ASN A 114 -3.36 -1.24 13.78
C ASN A 114 -2.06 -1.79 13.22
N THR A 115 -1.10 -0.93 12.98
CA THR A 115 0.21 -1.31 12.46
C THR A 115 1.33 -0.77 13.36
N GLY A 116 2.56 -1.16 13.06
CA GLY A 116 3.78 -0.79 13.76
C GLY A 116 4.78 -1.92 13.60
N PRO A 117 4.52 -3.11 14.19
CA PRO A 117 5.36 -4.27 13.97
C PRO A 117 5.20 -4.78 12.53
N LEU A 118 6.29 -4.86 11.79
CA LEU A 118 6.32 -5.48 10.45
C LEU A 118 6.02 -6.98 10.55
N GLY A 119 5.60 -7.57 9.44
CA GLY A 119 5.28 -8.99 9.37
C GLY A 119 3.92 -9.40 9.95
N HIS A 120 3.13 -8.46 10.50
CA HIS A 120 1.86 -8.78 11.14
C HIS A 120 0.63 -8.55 10.26
N GLY A 121 0.73 -7.73 9.23
CA GLY A 121 -0.42 -7.44 8.36
C GLY A 121 -0.87 -8.66 7.56
N LEU A 122 0.06 -9.47 7.05
CA LEU A 122 -0.31 -10.69 6.31
C LEU A 122 -0.98 -11.75 7.20
N PRO A 123 -0.49 -12.09 8.43
CA PRO A 123 -1.23 -12.95 9.35
C PRO A 123 -2.64 -12.46 9.67
N VAL A 124 -2.83 -11.15 9.89
CA VAL A 124 -4.17 -10.56 10.10
C VAL A 124 -5.03 -10.71 8.85
N ALA A 125 -4.46 -10.51 7.66
CA ALA A 125 -5.17 -10.71 6.39
C ALA A 125 -5.62 -12.16 6.19
N VAL A 126 -4.80 -13.14 6.58
CA VAL A 126 -5.16 -14.56 6.59
C VAL A 126 -6.39 -14.81 7.46
N GLY A 127 -6.39 -14.29 8.70
CA GLY A 127 -7.54 -14.40 9.61
C GLY A 127 -8.80 -13.74 9.01
N THR A 128 -8.65 -12.56 8.40
CA THR A 128 -9.75 -11.82 7.76
C THR A 128 -10.34 -12.59 6.56
N ALA A 129 -9.49 -13.13 5.70
CA ALA A 129 -9.91 -13.92 4.54
C ALA A 129 -10.56 -15.25 4.94
N LEU A 130 -10.02 -15.92 5.98
CA LEU A 130 -10.59 -17.14 6.53
C LEU A 130 -11.98 -16.88 7.13
N ALA A 131 -12.13 -15.80 7.90
CA ALA A 131 -13.44 -15.42 8.45
C ALA A 131 -14.47 -15.18 7.32
N ALA A 132 -14.09 -14.53 6.23
CA ALA A 132 -14.98 -14.34 5.08
C ALA A 132 -15.44 -15.68 4.48
N LYS A 133 -14.54 -16.67 4.37
CA LYS A 133 -14.91 -18.02 3.89
C LYS A 133 -15.84 -18.76 4.85
N LEU A 134 -15.58 -18.67 6.15
CA LEU A 134 -16.42 -19.29 7.17
C LEU A 134 -17.83 -18.67 7.21
N ASP A 135 -17.93 -17.36 6.97
CA ASP A 135 -19.21 -16.65 6.86
C ASP A 135 -19.94 -16.92 5.54
N GLY A 136 -19.31 -17.59 4.55
CA GLY A 136 -19.84 -17.74 3.18
C GLY A 136 -19.92 -16.42 2.42
N ALA A 137 -19.13 -15.42 2.82
CA ALA A 137 -19.13 -14.09 2.23
C ALA A 137 -18.19 -13.98 1.02
N SER A 138 -18.57 -13.14 0.05
CA SER A 138 -17.79 -12.92 -1.18
C SER A 138 -16.72 -11.83 -1.06
N ARG A 139 -16.58 -11.20 0.12
CA ARG A 139 -15.59 -10.14 0.34
C ARG A 139 -14.16 -10.65 0.20
N ARG A 140 -13.34 -9.87 -0.49
CA ARG A 140 -11.93 -10.15 -0.70
C ARG A 140 -11.06 -9.42 0.33
N THR A 141 -9.88 -9.96 0.57
CA THR A 141 -8.86 -9.33 1.41
C THR A 141 -7.61 -9.07 0.60
N PHE A 142 -7.15 -7.83 0.60
CA PHE A 142 -5.90 -7.39 -0.02
C PHE A 142 -4.94 -6.92 1.06
N VAL A 143 -3.67 -7.25 0.92
CA VAL A 143 -2.63 -6.79 1.84
C VAL A 143 -1.42 -6.31 1.07
N LEU A 144 -0.87 -5.14 1.45
CA LEU A 144 0.34 -4.58 0.88
C LEU A 144 1.48 -4.67 1.90
N THR A 145 2.51 -5.44 1.57
CA THR A 145 3.75 -5.55 2.35
C THR A 145 4.90 -4.82 1.67
N GLY A 146 5.93 -4.48 2.41
CA GLY A 146 7.24 -4.18 1.85
C GLY A 146 8.02 -5.47 1.58
N ASP A 147 9.03 -5.40 0.72
CA ASP A 147 9.92 -6.52 0.45
C ASP A 147 10.85 -6.83 1.65
N GLY A 148 11.48 -5.83 2.25
CA GLY A 148 12.27 -6.01 3.47
C GLY A 148 11.45 -6.55 4.65
N GLU A 149 10.16 -6.26 4.70
CA GLU A 149 9.21 -6.82 5.67
C GLU A 149 9.08 -8.35 5.57
N LEU A 150 9.32 -8.93 4.40
CA LEU A 150 9.23 -10.38 4.20
C LEU A 150 10.34 -11.17 4.93
N GLN A 151 11.33 -10.48 5.48
CA GLN A 151 12.34 -11.10 6.34
C GLN A 151 11.78 -11.48 7.72
N GLU A 152 10.60 -10.96 8.10
CA GLU A 152 9.86 -11.39 9.30
C GLU A 152 9.25 -12.77 9.12
N GLY A 153 9.50 -13.69 10.08
CA GLY A 153 9.09 -15.10 10.00
C GLY A 153 7.58 -15.31 9.93
N SER A 154 6.80 -14.44 10.59
CA SER A 154 5.34 -14.51 10.61
C SER A 154 4.69 -14.40 9.21
N ASN A 155 5.35 -13.76 8.24
CA ASN A 155 4.88 -13.76 6.85
C ASN A 155 4.87 -15.17 6.24
N TRP A 156 5.89 -15.99 6.54
CA TRP A 156 6.01 -17.35 6.03
C TRP A 156 5.08 -18.32 6.74
N GLU A 157 4.83 -18.13 8.04
CA GLU A 157 3.78 -18.85 8.77
C GLU A 157 2.39 -18.54 8.18
N ALA A 158 2.11 -17.27 7.88
CA ALA A 158 0.88 -16.85 7.20
C ALA A 158 0.79 -17.42 5.78
N ALA A 159 1.90 -17.49 5.05
CA ALA A 159 1.95 -18.08 3.71
C ALA A 159 1.51 -19.56 3.72
N MET A 160 2.02 -20.35 4.67
CA MET A 160 1.61 -21.76 4.86
C MET A 160 0.12 -21.87 5.19
N ALA A 161 -0.35 -21.05 6.13
CA ALA A 161 -1.75 -21.08 6.56
C ALA A 161 -2.71 -20.71 5.40
N ALA A 162 -2.41 -19.64 4.65
CA ALA A 162 -3.24 -19.21 3.52
C ALA A 162 -3.41 -20.30 2.44
N ALA A 163 -2.32 -20.98 2.10
CA ALA A 163 -2.34 -22.07 1.13
C ALA A 163 -3.09 -23.30 1.70
N HIS A 164 -2.85 -23.64 2.97
CA HIS A 164 -3.55 -24.77 3.63
C HIS A 164 -5.07 -24.59 3.62
N TYR A 165 -5.55 -23.39 3.98
CA TYR A 165 -6.99 -23.07 3.99
C TYR A 165 -7.54 -22.66 2.61
N LYS A 166 -6.74 -22.73 1.55
CA LYS A 166 -7.12 -22.41 0.17
C LYS A 166 -7.81 -21.04 0.06
N LEU A 167 -7.16 -20.01 0.63
CA LEU A 167 -7.72 -18.67 0.70
C LEU A 167 -7.60 -17.93 -0.64
N ASP A 168 -8.37 -18.35 -1.65
CA ASP A 168 -8.43 -17.70 -2.96
C ASP A 168 -9.08 -16.31 -2.94
N ASN A 169 -9.68 -15.91 -1.82
CA ASN A 169 -10.14 -14.55 -1.55
C ASN A 169 -9.06 -13.65 -0.89
N LEU A 170 -7.82 -14.12 -0.78
CA LEU A 170 -6.67 -13.37 -0.27
C LEU A 170 -5.70 -13.03 -1.40
N THR A 171 -5.35 -11.74 -1.51
CA THR A 171 -4.31 -11.25 -2.41
C THR A 171 -3.24 -10.51 -1.64
N LEU A 172 -2.02 -11.02 -1.67
CA LEU A 172 -0.82 -10.33 -1.23
C LEU A 172 -0.24 -9.50 -2.37
N ILE A 173 0.09 -8.24 -2.11
CA ILE A 173 0.85 -7.39 -3.01
C ILE A 173 2.16 -7.05 -2.30
N ILE A 174 3.28 -7.26 -2.95
CA ILE A 174 4.61 -6.96 -2.42
C ILE A 174 5.14 -5.73 -3.15
N ASP A 175 5.34 -4.64 -2.41
CA ASP A 175 6.09 -3.47 -2.89
C ASP A 175 7.58 -3.83 -2.95
N ARG A 176 8.00 -4.42 -4.09
CA ARG A 176 9.36 -4.88 -4.34
C ARG A 176 10.22 -3.71 -4.84
N ASN A 177 10.58 -2.82 -3.91
CA ASN A 177 11.40 -1.64 -4.22
C ASN A 177 12.91 -1.86 -4.01
N GLY A 178 13.34 -3.00 -3.49
CA GLY A 178 14.73 -3.39 -3.33
C GLY A 178 15.46 -2.72 -2.16
N LEU A 179 14.79 -1.86 -1.38
CA LEU A 179 15.44 -1.09 -0.30
C LEU A 179 14.70 -1.28 1.04
N GLN A 180 15.46 -1.46 2.09
CA GLN A 180 14.99 -1.44 3.47
C GLN A 180 15.77 -0.39 4.29
N GLN A 181 15.51 -0.31 5.59
CA GLN A 181 15.92 0.80 6.45
C GLN A 181 17.39 1.23 6.31
N GLY A 182 18.34 0.31 6.20
CA GLY A 182 19.76 0.64 6.20
C GLY A 182 20.45 0.42 4.86
N ASP A 183 19.89 -0.43 4.00
CA ASP A 183 20.54 -0.84 2.74
C ASP A 183 19.56 -1.53 1.77
N ALA A 184 20.10 -2.04 0.66
CA ALA A 184 19.38 -2.92 -0.25
C ALA A 184 18.96 -4.23 0.47
N THR A 185 17.76 -4.74 0.15
CA THR A 185 17.23 -5.98 0.73
C THR A 185 18.18 -7.14 0.51
N GLU A 186 18.75 -7.27 -0.69
CA GLU A 186 19.64 -8.37 -1.04
C GLU A 186 21.02 -8.31 -0.37
N ARG A 187 21.44 -7.12 0.10
CA ARG A 187 22.67 -6.99 0.92
C ARG A 187 22.41 -7.22 2.40
N THR A 188 21.21 -6.92 2.87
CA THR A 188 20.84 -7.13 4.27
C THR A 188 20.51 -8.59 4.55
N MET A 189 19.58 -9.17 3.79
CA MET A 189 19.22 -10.59 3.85
C MET A 189 18.52 -10.98 2.55
N HIS A 190 19.08 -11.94 1.83
CA HIS A 190 18.62 -12.37 0.50
C HIS A 190 17.13 -12.81 0.51
N LEU A 191 16.36 -12.19 -0.37
CA LEU A 191 14.96 -12.58 -0.63
C LEU A 191 14.83 -13.46 -1.87
N GLU A 192 15.72 -13.31 -2.85
CA GLU A 192 15.64 -14.08 -4.08
C GLU A 192 15.98 -15.58 -3.89
N PRO A 193 15.42 -16.48 -4.71
CA PRO A 193 14.36 -16.25 -5.70
C PRO A 193 12.98 -16.08 -5.04
N LEU A 194 12.47 -14.85 -4.99
CA LEU A 194 11.27 -14.51 -4.22
C LEU A 194 10.01 -15.19 -4.77
N ALA A 195 9.80 -15.11 -6.09
CA ALA A 195 8.63 -15.71 -6.73
C ALA A 195 8.55 -17.23 -6.51
N ASP A 196 9.69 -17.92 -6.58
CA ASP A 196 9.74 -19.38 -6.40
C ASP A 196 9.45 -19.77 -4.94
N LYS A 197 9.87 -18.97 -3.97
CA LYS A 197 9.51 -19.19 -2.56
C LYS A 197 7.99 -19.15 -2.38
N TRP A 198 7.31 -18.12 -2.90
CA TRP A 198 5.84 -18.02 -2.81
C TRP A 198 5.14 -19.17 -3.56
N ARG A 199 5.63 -19.57 -4.75
CA ARG A 199 5.12 -20.75 -5.48
C ARG A 199 5.30 -22.04 -4.65
N ALA A 200 6.45 -22.23 -4.00
CA ALA A 200 6.72 -23.37 -3.14
C ALA A 200 5.80 -23.43 -1.92
N PHE A 201 5.35 -22.29 -1.41
CA PHE A 201 4.33 -22.20 -0.36
C PHE A 201 2.89 -22.44 -0.88
N GLY A 202 2.69 -22.69 -2.19
CA GLY A 202 1.39 -23.02 -2.75
C GLY A 202 0.57 -21.82 -3.23
N TRP A 203 1.19 -20.67 -3.40
CA TRP A 203 0.56 -19.45 -3.93
C TRP A 203 0.65 -19.39 -5.45
N SER A 204 -0.35 -18.78 -6.08
CA SER A 204 -0.26 -18.36 -7.48
C SER A 204 0.40 -16.99 -7.56
N VAL A 205 1.48 -16.89 -8.37
CA VAL A 205 2.37 -15.71 -8.37
C VAL A 205 2.40 -15.03 -9.73
N CYS A 206 2.26 -13.71 -9.73
CA CYS A 206 2.45 -12.83 -10.88
C CYS A 206 3.44 -11.73 -10.54
N GLU A 207 4.34 -11.39 -11.47
CA GLU A 207 5.29 -10.28 -11.34
C GLU A 207 4.94 -9.20 -12.35
N ILE A 208 4.92 -7.94 -11.91
CA ILE A 208 4.54 -6.79 -12.74
C ILE A 208 5.41 -5.57 -12.44
N ASP A 209 5.42 -4.62 -13.36
CA ASP A 209 5.82 -3.24 -13.06
C ASP A 209 4.75 -2.60 -12.16
N GLY A 210 5.12 -2.26 -10.92
CA GLY A 210 4.22 -1.67 -9.93
C GLY A 210 3.87 -0.19 -10.19
N HIS A 211 4.42 0.41 -11.25
CA HIS A 211 4.13 1.76 -11.71
C HIS A 211 3.35 1.80 -13.02
N ASP A 212 3.12 0.64 -13.65
CA ASP A 212 2.24 0.53 -14.82
C ASP A 212 0.79 0.29 -14.38
N HIS A 213 -0.04 1.34 -14.45
CA HIS A 213 -1.45 1.25 -14.07
C HIS A 213 -2.27 0.30 -14.93
N ALA A 214 -1.89 0.05 -16.18
CA ALA A 214 -2.57 -0.94 -17.01
C ALA A 214 -2.22 -2.37 -16.53
N ALA A 215 -0.96 -2.63 -16.20
CA ALA A 215 -0.53 -3.90 -15.63
C ALA A 215 -1.18 -4.14 -14.25
N LEU A 216 -1.16 -3.14 -13.35
CA LEU A 216 -1.81 -3.20 -12.04
C LEU A 216 -3.31 -3.50 -12.17
N LEU A 217 -4.02 -2.76 -13.03
CA LEU A 217 -5.45 -2.92 -13.23
C LEU A 217 -5.79 -4.33 -13.74
N ASN A 218 -5.14 -4.77 -14.81
CA ASN A 218 -5.38 -6.07 -15.41
C ASN A 218 -5.08 -7.22 -14.45
N THR A 219 -3.96 -7.13 -13.72
CA THR A 219 -3.55 -8.15 -12.76
C THR A 219 -4.50 -8.23 -11.57
N LEU A 220 -4.84 -7.09 -10.96
CA LEU A 220 -5.70 -7.08 -9.77
C LEU A 220 -7.17 -7.37 -10.08
N GLN A 221 -7.62 -7.18 -11.33
CA GLN A 221 -8.94 -7.64 -11.78
C GLN A 221 -9.00 -9.15 -12.03
N SER A 222 -7.87 -9.80 -12.29
CA SER A 222 -7.80 -11.22 -12.59
C SER A 222 -7.63 -12.14 -11.36
N VAL A 223 -7.55 -11.57 -10.15
CA VAL A 223 -7.45 -12.40 -8.94
C VAL A 223 -8.81 -12.99 -8.55
N PRO A 224 -8.86 -14.25 -8.05
CA PRO A 224 -7.73 -15.17 -7.88
C PRO A 224 -7.17 -15.67 -9.19
N PHE A 225 -5.84 -15.79 -9.31
CA PHE A 225 -5.21 -16.33 -10.53
C PHE A 225 -5.55 -17.80 -10.77
N GLU A 226 -5.74 -18.55 -9.68
CA GLU A 226 -6.16 -19.95 -9.69
C GLU A 226 -7.18 -20.19 -8.57
N PRO A 227 -8.32 -20.85 -8.86
CA PRO A 227 -9.29 -21.21 -7.83
C PRO A 227 -8.64 -22.07 -6.74
N GLY A 228 -8.96 -21.77 -5.48
CA GLY A 228 -8.43 -22.49 -4.31
C GLY A 228 -6.98 -22.14 -3.94
N LYS A 229 -6.34 -21.16 -4.59
CA LYS A 229 -5.01 -20.67 -4.22
C LYS A 229 -5.03 -19.18 -3.89
N PRO A 230 -4.34 -18.74 -2.84
CA PRO A 230 -4.10 -17.32 -2.61
C PRO A 230 -3.23 -16.74 -3.73
N SER A 231 -3.43 -15.46 -4.05
CA SER A 231 -2.71 -14.74 -5.09
C SER A 231 -1.59 -13.88 -4.52
N CYS A 232 -0.39 -13.94 -5.10
CA CYS A 232 0.74 -13.07 -4.77
C CYS A 232 1.13 -12.25 -5.99
N VAL A 233 1.10 -10.94 -5.86
CA VAL A 233 1.55 -9.98 -6.86
C VAL A 233 2.87 -9.38 -6.38
N ILE A 234 3.97 -9.67 -7.06
CA ILE A 234 5.25 -9.01 -6.84
C ILE A 234 5.27 -7.78 -7.75
N ALA A 235 5.03 -6.62 -7.17
CA ALA A 235 5.04 -5.34 -7.87
C ALA A 235 6.43 -4.73 -7.77
N HIS A 236 7.20 -4.79 -8.87
CA HIS A 236 8.50 -4.13 -8.95
C HIS A 236 8.30 -2.63 -8.98
N THR A 237 8.83 -1.94 -7.99
CA THR A 237 8.65 -0.50 -7.78
C THR A 237 9.98 0.20 -7.57
N HIS A 238 9.93 1.53 -7.59
CA HIS A 238 11.03 2.38 -7.20
C HIS A 238 10.68 3.13 -5.91
N LYS A 239 11.49 2.97 -4.87
CA LYS A 239 11.34 3.81 -3.67
C LYS A 239 11.53 5.27 -4.05
N GLY A 240 10.54 6.13 -3.75
CA GLY A 240 10.59 7.53 -4.15
C GLY A 240 10.14 7.82 -5.58
N GLN A 241 9.30 6.96 -6.16
CA GLN A 241 8.76 7.13 -7.51
C GLN A 241 8.15 8.52 -7.75
N GLY A 242 8.49 9.11 -8.90
CA GLY A 242 7.98 10.41 -9.34
C GLY A 242 8.85 11.60 -8.96
N VAL A 243 9.89 11.43 -8.13
CA VAL A 243 10.82 12.49 -7.71
C VAL A 243 12.26 12.01 -7.86
N SER A 244 12.99 12.57 -8.81
CA SER A 244 14.29 12.08 -9.27
C SER A 244 15.36 12.04 -8.17
N PHE A 245 15.41 13.04 -7.31
CA PHE A 245 16.40 13.13 -6.23
C PHE A 245 16.05 12.29 -4.98
N ILE A 246 14.82 11.72 -4.94
CA ILE A 246 14.38 10.76 -3.90
C ILE A 246 14.53 9.31 -4.39
N ARG A 247 14.34 9.11 -5.69
CA ARG A 247 14.23 7.79 -6.30
C ARG A 247 15.44 6.91 -6.00
N ASP A 248 15.14 5.71 -5.47
CA ASP A 248 16.10 4.64 -5.17
C ASP A 248 17.22 5.03 -4.19
N ARG A 249 16.94 5.99 -3.31
CA ARG A 249 17.86 6.43 -2.28
C ARG A 249 17.40 6.01 -0.90
N VAL A 250 18.26 5.28 -0.18
CA VAL A 250 17.95 4.67 1.13
C VAL A 250 17.69 5.70 2.22
N GLU A 251 18.32 6.87 2.17
CA GLU A 251 18.13 7.93 3.16
C GLU A 251 16.69 8.45 3.24
N TRP A 252 15.92 8.29 2.17
CA TRP A 252 14.51 8.65 2.14
C TRP A 252 13.58 7.58 2.72
N HIS A 253 14.13 6.52 3.25
CA HIS A 253 13.37 5.57 4.05
C HIS A 253 13.04 6.13 5.44
N HIS A 254 13.94 6.93 6.02
CA HIS A 254 13.84 7.36 7.41
C HIS A 254 12.78 8.44 7.63
N HIS A 255 12.03 8.33 8.72
CA HIS A 255 10.94 9.24 9.07
C HIS A 255 11.37 10.67 9.36
N TYR A 256 12.63 10.90 9.70
CA TYR A 256 13.21 12.22 9.97
C TYR A 256 13.77 12.89 8.70
N ARG A 257 13.89 12.17 7.59
CA ARG A 257 14.30 12.74 6.31
C ARG A 257 13.06 13.21 5.56
N VAL A 258 12.65 14.44 5.81
CA VAL A 258 11.56 15.12 5.10
C VAL A 258 12.13 16.21 4.19
N LEU A 259 11.35 16.63 3.20
CA LEU A 259 11.76 17.67 2.26
C LEU A 259 11.92 19.03 2.96
N THR A 260 12.90 19.81 2.51
CA THR A 260 12.89 21.26 2.72
C THR A 260 11.81 21.88 1.83
N ASP A 261 11.52 23.18 2.04
CA ASP A 261 10.51 23.87 1.22
C ASP A 261 10.96 23.99 -0.25
N GLU A 262 12.28 24.16 -0.49
CA GLU A 262 12.88 24.17 -1.83
C GLU A 262 12.79 22.79 -2.50
N GLU A 263 13.10 21.72 -1.76
CA GLU A 263 12.97 20.35 -2.23
C GLU A 263 11.49 20.00 -2.52
N LEU A 264 10.56 20.47 -1.68
CA LEU A 264 9.14 20.31 -1.93
C LEU A 264 8.74 20.98 -3.24
N ALA A 265 9.14 22.23 -3.46
CA ALA A 265 8.84 22.95 -4.70
C ALA A 265 9.37 22.21 -5.93
N ALA A 266 10.62 21.72 -5.87
CA ALA A 266 11.22 20.92 -6.94
C ALA A 266 10.48 19.61 -7.18
N ALA A 267 10.12 18.87 -6.13
CA ALA A 267 9.37 17.62 -6.25
C ALA A 267 7.97 17.83 -6.85
N LEU A 268 7.28 18.89 -6.46
CA LEU A 268 5.99 19.26 -7.02
C LEU A 268 6.08 19.66 -8.50
N GLN A 269 7.19 20.25 -8.92
CA GLN A 269 7.45 20.56 -10.33
C GLN A 269 7.68 19.29 -11.15
N GLU A 270 8.46 18.33 -10.64
CA GLU A 270 8.70 17.03 -11.31
C GLU A 270 7.40 16.22 -11.47
N LEU A 271 6.53 16.22 -10.46
CA LEU A 271 5.23 15.55 -10.51
C LEU A 271 4.22 16.21 -11.46
N GLY A 272 4.54 17.40 -11.96
CA GLY A 272 3.72 18.15 -12.90
C GLY A 272 2.45 18.75 -12.27
N GLU A 273 1.74 19.58 -13.05
CA GLU A 273 0.39 20.00 -12.70
C GLU A 273 -0.58 18.84 -12.94
N VAL A 274 -1.48 18.61 -12.03
CA VAL A 274 -2.49 17.55 -12.17
C VAL A 274 -3.75 18.21 -12.72
N ALA A 275 -4.23 17.74 -13.86
CA ALA A 275 -5.48 18.19 -14.47
C ALA A 275 -6.73 17.84 -13.63
N TYR A 276 -6.54 17.11 -12.55
CA TYR A 276 -7.58 16.67 -11.62
C TYR A 276 -7.48 17.46 -10.31
N GLU A 277 -8.40 18.40 -10.11
CA GLU A 277 -8.70 18.90 -8.78
C GLU A 277 -9.70 17.93 -8.15
N PRO A 278 -9.41 17.32 -6.99
CA PRO A 278 -10.40 16.53 -6.27
C PRO A 278 -11.60 17.44 -5.96
N ALA A 279 -12.79 16.92 -6.16
CA ALA A 279 -13.99 17.62 -5.72
C ALA A 279 -13.87 17.89 -4.22
N LEU A 280 -13.87 19.17 -3.84
CA LEU A 280 -13.96 19.64 -2.47
C LEU A 280 -15.23 19.13 -1.81
#